data_aa3b2aa62ccaa8e6b28094fd3e558ea1
#
_entry.id   aa3b2aa62ccaa8e6b28094fd3e558ea1
#
_cell.length_a   1.000
_cell.length_b   1.000
_cell.length_c   1.000
_cell.angle_alpha   90.00
_cell.angle_beta   90.00
_cell.angle_gamma   90.00
#
_symmetry.space_group_name_H-M   'P 1'
#
loop_
_entity.id
_entity.type
_entity.pdbx_description
1 polymer ?
#
loop_
_entity_poly.entity_id
_entity_poly.type
_entity_poly.pdbx_seq_one_letter_code
_entity_poly.pdbx_strand_id
1 'polypeptide(L)'
;MHKQHKIIALLAATALLAAPMAGCGQQDEEYTYSSGITQNGRWEGITALDHVELCPYEGIPVPPEAHEITVEAVQAQMEQYAAQFTTKEEIKDRAVQDGDTVNIDYVGSVDSVEFDGGSTQGAGTEVTIGVTSYIDDFLDQLVGHMPGETFDVEVTFPDDYGTEESGNAHLNGKDAVFVTTINHIVEEKEPVMDDLFVQENFSESKGWATVSEMREGIRQELQTSAVSNFIQNYIIDNSIVSQLPDSMLDYQEKSMLRYYEEYASYYSMDLAEFLPTYAGVANTEELLANNKESNTRSATFYLIAQAIAEDAGIEVKDADLRDYFQKYAGSEDYTQFKTHYGKPYLMMMVQSQNVLDHLQEKAVLQ
;
A
#
# COMPACT_ATOMS: atom_id res chain seq x y z
N MET A 1 8.34 9.48 19.29
CA MET A 1 9.40 8.54 18.84
C MET A 1 8.83 7.75 17.67
N HIS A 2 9.05 8.22 16.44
CA HIS A 2 8.55 7.59 15.21
C HIS A 2 9.40 6.37 14.91
N LYS A 3 8.82 5.17 14.98
CA LYS A 3 9.43 3.97 14.42
C LYS A 3 9.20 4.02 12.91
N GLN A 4 10.27 4.29 12.17
CA GLN A 4 10.30 4.12 10.71
C GLN A 4 10.05 2.65 10.40
N HIS A 5 8.91 2.36 9.80
CA HIS A 5 8.65 1.07 9.17
C HIS A 5 9.43 1.07 7.84
N LYS A 6 10.49 0.27 7.79
CA LYS A 6 11.18 -0.02 6.55
C LYS A 6 10.23 -0.84 5.66
N ILE A 7 9.60 -0.18 4.72
CA ILE A 7 8.83 -0.83 3.66
C ILE A 7 9.87 -1.35 2.67
N ILE A 8 10.22 -2.62 2.81
CA ILE A 8 10.83 -3.37 1.72
C ILE A 8 9.69 -3.61 0.74
N ALA A 9 9.72 -2.92 -0.39
CA ALA A 9 8.73 -3.09 -1.44
C ALA A 9 8.87 -4.48 -2.07
N LEU A 10 8.29 -5.49 -1.42
CA LEU A 10 7.84 -6.65 -2.12
C LEU A 10 6.69 -6.13 -3.00
N LEU A 11 6.85 -6.16 -4.33
CA LEU A 11 5.77 -5.86 -5.26
C LEU A 11 4.68 -6.93 -5.10
N ALA A 12 3.91 -6.83 -4.02
CA ALA A 12 2.62 -7.44 -3.94
C ALA A 12 1.75 -6.72 -4.98
N ALA A 13 1.22 -7.48 -5.95
CA ALA A 13 0.31 -7.00 -6.96
C ALA A 13 -0.97 -6.49 -6.31
N THR A 14 -0.96 -5.23 -5.88
CA THR A 14 -2.20 -4.50 -5.59
C THR A 14 -2.74 -4.01 -6.92
N ALA A 15 -3.89 -4.54 -7.31
CA ALA A 15 -4.61 -4.16 -8.51
C ALA A 15 -5.03 -2.69 -8.42
N LEU A 16 -4.27 -1.80 -9.06
CA LEU A 16 -4.67 -0.44 -9.35
C LEU A 16 -5.35 -0.42 -10.71
N LEU A 17 -6.63 -0.11 -10.72
CA LEU A 17 -7.42 0.17 -11.91
C LEU A 17 -6.87 1.44 -12.57
N ALA A 18 -6.03 1.30 -13.59
CA ALA A 18 -5.57 2.40 -14.40
C ALA A 18 -6.63 2.75 -15.45
N ALA A 19 -7.14 3.98 -15.41
CA ALA A 19 -7.88 4.57 -16.51
C ALA A 19 -6.92 5.00 -17.63
N PRO A 20 -7.26 4.83 -18.92
CA PRO A 20 -6.38 5.23 -20.01
C PRO A 20 -6.44 6.75 -20.22
N MET A 21 -5.33 7.43 -20.04
CA MET A 21 -5.17 8.83 -20.48
C MET A 21 -4.33 8.88 -21.75
N ALA A 22 -4.94 9.39 -22.82
CA ALA A 22 -4.25 9.73 -24.06
C ALA A 22 -3.73 11.18 -23.97
N GLY A 23 -2.42 11.34 -23.88
CA GLY A 23 -1.75 12.64 -23.97
C GLY A 23 -0.73 12.62 -25.12
N CYS A 24 -0.90 13.45 -26.13
CA CYS A 24 0.07 13.72 -27.19
C CYS A 24 1.07 14.77 -26.76
N GLY A 25 2.37 14.46 -26.79
CA GLY A 25 3.44 15.45 -26.61
C GLY A 25 4.80 14.84 -26.92
N GLN A 26 5.59 15.53 -27.73
CA GLN A 26 6.90 15.29 -28.33
C GLN A 26 7.83 14.20 -27.74
N GLN A 27 8.41 13.39 -28.68
CA GLN A 27 9.28 12.24 -28.44
C GLN A 27 10.71 12.65 -28.05
N ASP A 28 10.99 12.67 -26.76
CA ASP A 28 12.16 11.98 -26.21
C ASP A 28 11.69 10.54 -25.96
N GLU A 29 12.54 9.51 -26.12
CA GLU A 29 12.11 8.12 -25.88
C GLU A 29 11.61 8.03 -24.42
N GLU A 30 10.30 8.06 -24.27
CA GLU A 30 9.65 8.11 -22.98
C GLU A 30 10.04 6.86 -22.19
N TYR A 31 10.65 7.04 -21.02
CA TYR A 31 11.02 5.95 -20.13
C TYR A 31 9.79 5.08 -19.80
N THR A 32 9.96 3.78 -19.96
CA THR A 32 8.97 2.78 -19.57
C THR A 32 9.60 1.78 -18.61
N TYR A 33 8.80 1.05 -17.84
CA TYR A 33 9.28 -0.02 -16.97
C TYR A 33 10.04 -1.13 -17.74
N SER A 34 9.89 -1.21 -19.04
CA SER A 34 10.62 -2.16 -19.92
C SER A 34 11.90 -1.59 -20.52
N SER A 35 12.26 -0.33 -20.24
CA SER A 35 13.48 0.30 -20.77
C SER A 35 14.74 -0.40 -20.27
N GLY A 36 15.67 -0.72 -21.17
CA GLY A 36 16.91 -1.43 -20.85
C GLY A 36 16.75 -2.92 -20.50
N ILE A 37 15.57 -3.50 -20.75
CA ILE A 37 15.27 -4.92 -20.54
C ILE A 37 14.95 -5.58 -21.90
N THR A 38 15.59 -6.70 -22.17
CA THR A 38 15.38 -7.49 -23.40
C THR A 38 14.05 -8.23 -23.37
N GLN A 39 13.60 -8.71 -24.54
CA GLN A 39 12.31 -9.44 -24.67
C GLN A 39 12.22 -10.73 -23.84
N ASN A 40 13.35 -11.25 -23.37
CA ASN A 40 13.42 -12.44 -22.50
C ASN A 40 13.68 -12.09 -21.01
N GLY A 41 13.51 -10.81 -20.63
CA GLY A 41 13.57 -10.36 -19.23
C GLY A 41 14.99 -10.18 -18.67
N ARG A 42 16.01 -10.08 -19.53
CA ARG A 42 17.40 -9.85 -19.09
C ARG A 42 17.80 -8.40 -19.30
N TRP A 43 18.72 -7.92 -18.49
CA TRP A 43 19.30 -6.59 -18.66
C TRP A 43 20.06 -6.50 -19.99
N GLU A 44 19.78 -5.49 -20.78
CA GLU A 44 20.33 -5.32 -22.11
C GLU A 44 21.84 -5.07 -22.06
N GLY A 45 22.61 -5.88 -22.80
CA GLY A 45 24.06 -5.77 -22.85
C GLY A 45 24.80 -6.20 -21.57
N ILE A 46 24.10 -6.81 -20.59
CA ILE A 46 24.70 -7.26 -19.34
C ILE A 46 24.69 -8.79 -19.29
N THR A 47 25.89 -9.39 -19.16
CA THR A 47 26.11 -10.77 -18.71
C THR A 47 26.38 -10.71 -17.22
N ALA A 48 25.41 -11.11 -16.40
CA ALA A 48 25.49 -10.87 -14.96
C ALA A 48 26.67 -11.62 -14.28
N LEU A 49 27.03 -12.80 -14.79
CA LEU A 49 28.20 -13.57 -14.32
C LEU A 49 29.55 -12.85 -14.55
N ASP A 50 29.62 -11.86 -15.42
CA ASP A 50 30.84 -11.03 -15.57
C ASP A 50 30.98 -10.02 -14.42
N HIS A 51 29.92 -9.76 -13.67
CA HIS A 51 29.84 -8.75 -12.60
C HIS A 51 29.68 -9.34 -11.20
N VAL A 52 29.27 -10.63 -11.10
CA VAL A 52 28.89 -11.26 -9.84
C VAL A 52 29.68 -12.55 -9.62
N GLU A 53 30.36 -12.65 -8.50
CA GLU A 53 30.84 -13.92 -7.94
C GLU A 53 29.75 -14.44 -7.00
N LEU A 54 29.03 -15.49 -7.43
CA LEU A 54 27.90 -16.05 -6.69
C LEU A 54 28.37 -16.74 -5.41
N CYS A 55 27.66 -16.49 -4.31
CA CYS A 55 27.79 -17.34 -3.11
C CYS A 55 27.29 -18.77 -3.39
N PRO A 56 27.61 -19.74 -2.53
CA PRO A 56 26.92 -21.04 -2.56
C PRO A 56 25.43 -20.83 -2.32
N TYR A 57 24.67 -20.81 -3.40
CA TYR A 57 23.24 -20.51 -3.37
C TYR A 57 22.34 -21.74 -3.32
N GLU A 58 22.87 -22.96 -3.55
CA GLU A 58 22.15 -24.21 -3.35
C GLU A 58 22.26 -24.70 -1.91
N GLY A 59 21.14 -25.11 -1.32
CA GLY A 59 21.11 -25.62 0.04
C GLY A 59 21.32 -24.55 1.11
N ILE A 60 20.86 -23.32 0.88
CA ILE A 60 20.96 -22.22 1.84
C ILE A 60 20.36 -22.66 3.18
N PRO A 61 21.15 -22.63 4.28
CA PRO A 61 20.65 -22.95 5.61
C PRO A 61 19.79 -21.81 6.13
N VAL A 62 18.52 -22.09 6.37
CA VAL A 62 17.55 -21.11 6.91
C VAL A 62 17.42 -21.37 8.41
N PRO A 63 17.89 -20.47 9.28
CA PRO A 63 17.83 -20.69 10.71
C PRO A 63 16.39 -20.55 11.25
N PRO A 64 16.07 -21.14 12.42
CA PRO A 64 14.71 -21.16 12.96
C PRO A 64 14.07 -19.79 13.07
N GLU A 65 14.81 -18.78 13.52
CA GLU A 65 14.34 -17.41 13.66
C GLU A 65 13.91 -16.75 12.33
N ALA A 66 14.30 -17.32 11.20
CA ALA A 66 13.95 -16.82 9.87
C ALA A 66 12.76 -17.56 9.24
N HIS A 67 12.27 -18.64 9.87
CA HIS A 67 11.16 -19.41 9.30
C HIS A 67 10.12 -19.88 10.33
N GLU A 68 10.39 -19.81 11.62
CA GLU A 68 9.40 -20.12 12.65
C GLU A 68 8.42 -18.95 12.80
N ILE A 69 7.14 -19.22 12.55
CA ILE A 69 6.07 -18.23 12.64
C ILE A 69 5.38 -18.35 13.99
N THR A 70 5.32 -17.24 14.73
CA THR A 70 4.70 -17.19 16.05
C THR A 70 3.17 -17.24 15.95
N VAL A 71 2.53 -17.67 17.02
CA VAL A 71 1.06 -17.68 17.13
C VAL A 71 0.49 -16.26 17.01
N GLU A 72 1.21 -15.29 17.57
CA GLU A 72 0.84 -13.88 17.54
C GLU A 72 0.87 -13.32 16.11
N ALA A 73 1.85 -13.71 15.29
CA ALA A 73 1.93 -13.31 13.90
C ALA A 73 0.76 -13.87 13.08
N VAL A 74 0.41 -15.13 13.31
CA VAL A 74 -0.77 -15.76 12.68
C VAL A 74 -2.04 -15.07 13.12
N GLN A 75 -2.19 -14.76 14.42
CA GLN A 75 -3.36 -14.09 14.95
C GLN A 75 -3.52 -12.67 14.37
N ALA A 76 -2.43 -11.90 14.30
CA ALA A 76 -2.44 -10.57 13.71
C ALA A 76 -2.87 -10.60 12.22
N GLN A 77 -2.43 -11.61 11.47
CA GLN A 77 -2.85 -11.77 10.07
C GLN A 77 -4.33 -12.18 9.96
N MET A 78 -4.83 -13.00 10.88
CA MET A 78 -6.27 -13.33 10.95
C MET A 78 -7.10 -12.08 11.23
N GLU A 79 -6.66 -11.20 12.13
CA GLU A 79 -7.32 -9.94 12.44
C GLU A 79 -7.33 -8.99 11.23
N GLN A 80 -6.25 -8.95 10.45
CA GLN A 80 -6.22 -8.20 9.19
C GLN A 80 -7.22 -8.75 8.15
N TYR A 81 -7.39 -10.08 8.08
CA TYR A 81 -8.43 -10.66 7.23
C TYR A 81 -9.83 -10.32 7.75
N ALA A 82 -10.06 -10.39 9.07
CA ALA A 82 -11.35 -10.04 9.68
C ALA A 82 -11.73 -8.58 9.43
N ALA A 83 -10.78 -7.66 9.55
CA ALA A 83 -10.99 -6.23 9.36
C ALA A 83 -11.56 -5.87 7.97
N GLN A 84 -11.27 -6.67 6.94
CA GLN A 84 -11.81 -6.47 5.59
C GLN A 84 -13.34 -6.73 5.51
N PHE A 85 -13.89 -7.41 6.51
CA PHE A 85 -15.32 -7.76 6.60
C PHE A 85 -16.03 -7.03 7.73
N THR A 86 -15.37 -6.04 8.34
CA THR A 86 -16.00 -5.17 9.32
C THR A 86 -17.16 -4.41 8.68
N THR A 87 -18.32 -4.45 9.32
CA THR A 87 -19.52 -3.76 8.87
C THR A 87 -19.83 -2.59 9.79
N LYS A 88 -20.52 -1.56 9.27
CA LYS A 88 -20.99 -0.44 10.07
C LYS A 88 -22.47 -0.66 10.40
N GLU A 89 -22.80 -0.57 11.67
CA GLU A 89 -24.18 -0.65 12.18
C GLU A 89 -24.63 0.73 12.68
N GLU A 90 -25.83 1.16 12.28
CA GLU A 90 -26.44 2.41 12.75
C GLU A 90 -27.15 2.18 14.09
N ILE A 91 -26.66 2.80 15.15
CA ILE A 91 -27.25 2.75 16.46
C ILE A 91 -28.07 4.03 16.69
N LYS A 92 -29.37 3.85 17.07
CA LYS A 92 -30.32 4.96 17.23
C LYS A 92 -31.04 4.96 18.59
N ASP A 93 -30.73 4.02 19.46
CA ASP A 93 -31.47 3.75 20.69
C ASP A 93 -30.74 4.14 22.00
N ARG A 94 -29.57 4.76 21.87
CA ARG A 94 -28.80 5.30 23.00
C ARG A 94 -28.24 6.69 22.71
N ALA A 95 -27.91 7.41 23.75
CA ALA A 95 -27.24 8.70 23.67
C ALA A 95 -25.76 8.54 23.24
N VAL A 96 -25.25 9.58 22.58
CA VAL A 96 -23.84 9.73 22.20
C VAL A 96 -22.96 9.76 23.44
N GLN A 97 -21.84 9.06 23.40
CA GLN A 97 -20.83 8.98 24.43
C GLN A 97 -19.47 9.45 23.88
N ASP A 98 -18.57 9.78 24.80
CA ASP A 98 -17.18 10.06 24.46
C ASP A 98 -16.55 8.85 23.73
N GLY A 99 -15.82 9.12 22.64
CA GLY A 99 -15.22 8.10 21.77
C GLY A 99 -16.16 7.52 20.71
N ASP A 100 -17.46 7.84 20.71
CA ASP A 100 -18.38 7.39 19.65
C ASP A 100 -18.04 8.05 18.30
N THR A 101 -18.20 7.27 17.24
CA THR A 101 -18.32 7.82 15.90
C THR A 101 -19.80 8.09 15.61
N VAL A 102 -20.12 9.31 15.21
CA VAL A 102 -21.50 9.73 14.92
C VAL A 102 -21.61 10.30 13.53
N ASN A 103 -22.70 10.01 12.86
CA ASN A 103 -23.09 10.68 11.62
C ASN A 103 -23.97 11.88 11.96
N ILE A 104 -23.54 13.07 11.56
CA ILE A 104 -24.24 14.32 11.84
C ILE A 104 -24.50 15.12 10.58
N ASP A 105 -25.59 15.89 10.62
CA ASP A 105 -25.80 17.02 9.72
C ASP A 105 -25.75 18.32 10.48
N TYR A 106 -25.23 19.35 9.86
CA TYR A 106 -25.22 20.69 10.46
C TYR A 106 -25.37 21.80 9.41
N VAL A 107 -25.87 22.95 9.88
CA VAL A 107 -25.91 24.22 9.17
C VAL A 107 -25.36 25.31 10.08
N GLY A 108 -24.18 25.84 9.75
CA GLY A 108 -23.48 26.87 10.51
C GLY A 108 -23.83 28.29 10.06
N SER A 109 -23.94 29.19 11.02
CA SER A 109 -24.16 30.61 10.80
C SER A 109 -23.35 31.49 11.74
N VAL A 110 -22.91 32.65 11.25
CA VAL A 110 -22.30 33.74 12.00
C VAL A 110 -23.22 34.98 11.90
N ASP A 111 -23.55 35.57 13.01
CA ASP A 111 -24.52 36.68 13.06
C ASP A 111 -25.86 36.37 12.36
N SER A 112 -26.31 35.11 12.44
CA SER A 112 -27.52 34.55 11.79
C SER A 112 -27.45 34.51 10.26
N VAL A 113 -26.24 34.57 9.67
CA VAL A 113 -26.00 34.41 8.23
C VAL A 113 -25.20 33.15 7.99
N GLU A 114 -25.75 32.22 7.17
CA GLU A 114 -25.03 31.03 6.75
C GLU A 114 -23.77 31.42 5.95
N PHE A 115 -22.72 30.61 6.06
CA PHE A 115 -21.45 30.82 5.35
C PHE A 115 -21.06 29.60 4.52
N ASP A 116 -20.28 29.83 3.47
CA ASP A 116 -19.82 28.78 2.58
C ASP A 116 -18.93 27.78 3.34
N GLY A 117 -19.17 26.50 3.13
CA GLY A 117 -18.48 25.41 3.85
C GLY A 117 -19.03 25.11 5.26
N GLY A 118 -20.00 25.91 5.75
CA GLY A 118 -20.61 25.73 7.07
C GLY A 118 -21.75 24.71 7.11
N SER A 119 -22.04 23.95 6.04
CA SER A 119 -23.15 23.01 5.98
C SER A 119 -22.79 21.71 5.32
N THR A 120 -23.29 20.59 5.87
CA THR A 120 -23.24 19.26 5.23
C THR A 120 -24.22 19.11 4.07
N GLN A 121 -25.14 20.06 3.90
CA GLN A 121 -26.20 20.06 2.88
C GLN A 121 -27.10 18.79 2.92
N GLY A 122 -27.18 18.12 4.10
CA GLY A 122 -27.96 16.91 4.29
C GLY A 122 -27.27 15.64 3.77
N ALA A 123 -26.00 15.70 3.40
CA ALA A 123 -25.23 14.54 2.98
C ALA A 123 -24.73 13.69 4.15
N GLY A 124 -24.74 14.25 5.35
CA GLY A 124 -24.15 13.67 6.55
C GLY A 124 -22.62 13.70 6.55
N THR A 125 -22.03 13.73 7.71
CA THR A 125 -20.59 13.54 7.90
C THR A 125 -20.35 12.69 9.14
N GLU A 126 -19.36 11.79 9.09
CA GLU A 126 -18.94 11.00 10.24
C GLU A 126 -17.87 11.75 11.01
N VAL A 127 -18.05 11.86 12.33
CA VAL A 127 -17.09 12.44 13.25
C VAL A 127 -16.92 11.53 14.46
N THR A 128 -15.69 11.40 14.97
CA THR A 128 -15.41 10.62 16.19
C THR A 128 -15.13 11.58 17.34
N ILE A 129 -15.91 11.49 18.41
CA ILE A 129 -15.79 12.36 19.60
C ILE A 129 -14.39 12.19 20.20
N GLY A 130 -13.71 13.29 20.43
CA GLY A 130 -12.36 13.32 21.00
C GLY A 130 -11.22 12.94 20.06
N VAL A 131 -11.51 12.60 18.76
CA VAL A 131 -10.50 12.18 17.78
C VAL A 131 -10.49 13.07 16.55
N THR A 132 -11.67 13.31 15.95
CA THR A 132 -11.78 14.14 14.75
C THR A 132 -11.48 15.60 15.09
N SER A 133 -10.59 16.22 14.30
CA SER A 133 -10.30 17.65 14.46
C SER A 133 -11.48 18.49 13.98
N TYR A 134 -12.14 19.12 14.93
CA TYR A 134 -13.16 20.14 14.71
C TYR A 134 -12.80 21.38 15.54
N ILE A 135 -13.58 22.45 15.42
CA ILE A 135 -13.45 23.63 16.30
C ILE A 135 -13.64 23.16 17.73
N ASP A 136 -12.84 23.69 18.65
CA ASP A 136 -12.88 23.32 20.06
C ASP A 136 -14.33 23.33 20.59
N ASP A 137 -14.64 22.36 21.42
CA ASP A 137 -15.95 22.13 22.05
C ASP A 137 -17.13 21.77 21.11
N PHE A 138 -16.95 21.72 19.78
CA PHE A 138 -18.05 21.31 18.87
C PHE A 138 -18.49 19.88 19.15
N LEU A 139 -17.54 18.94 19.16
CA LEU A 139 -17.82 17.53 19.33
C LEU A 139 -18.27 17.17 20.75
N ASP A 140 -17.74 17.85 21.75
CA ASP A 140 -18.10 17.64 23.16
C ASP A 140 -19.57 17.94 23.44
N GLN A 141 -20.15 18.92 22.72
CA GLN A 141 -21.56 19.28 22.86
C GLN A 141 -22.52 18.23 22.27
N LEU A 142 -22.00 17.27 21.45
CA LEU A 142 -22.81 16.16 20.94
C LEU A 142 -23.06 15.08 22.01
N VAL A 143 -22.19 15.01 23.04
CA VAL A 143 -22.27 13.98 24.08
C VAL A 143 -23.55 14.14 24.91
N GLY A 144 -24.27 13.03 25.09
CA GLY A 144 -25.51 12.99 25.83
C GLY A 144 -26.78 13.20 24.99
N HIS A 145 -26.66 13.67 23.75
CA HIS A 145 -27.79 13.79 22.83
C HIS A 145 -28.15 12.46 22.16
N MET A 146 -29.40 12.30 21.79
CA MET A 146 -29.90 11.10 21.13
C MET A 146 -29.88 11.27 19.59
N PRO A 147 -29.66 10.19 18.84
CA PRO A 147 -29.95 10.19 17.40
C PRO A 147 -31.39 10.66 17.10
N GLY A 148 -31.50 11.52 16.09
CA GLY A 148 -32.72 12.19 15.70
C GLY A 148 -32.96 13.54 16.40
N GLU A 149 -32.17 13.92 17.39
CA GLU A 149 -32.22 15.26 17.99
C GLU A 149 -31.57 16.30 17.09
N THR A 150 -32.18 17.47 17.04
CA THR A 150 -31.62 18.68 16.42
C THR A 150 -31.49 19.77 17.47
N PHE A 151 -30.31 20.36 17.59
CA PHE A 151 -30.00 21.37 18.62
C PHE A 151 -28.89 22.31 18.11
N ASP A 152 -28.73 23.42 18.83
CA ASP A 152 -27.70 24.40 18.51
C ASP A 152 -26.39 24.04 19.21
N VAL A 153 -25.32 23.98 18.41
CA VAL A 153 -23.93 23.85 18.89
C VAL A 153 -23.26 25.21 18.73
N GLU A 154 -22.87 25.81 19.85
CA GLU A 154 -22.25 27.13 19.90
C GLU A 154 -20.73 27.01 20.01
N VAL A 155 -19.99 27.64 19.09
CA VAL A 155 -18.53 27.61 19.07
C VAL A 155 -17.97 28.98 18.72
N THR A 156 -16.70 29.22 19.08
CA THR A 156 -15.94 30.40 18.63
C THR A 156 -14.81 29.93 17.69
N PHE A 157 -14.76 30.48 16.50
CA PHE A 157 -13.65 30.19 15.57
C PHE A 157 -12.33 30.70 16.15
N PRO A 158 -11.21 29.95 16.06
CA PRO A 158 -9.88 30.45 16.42
C PRO A 158 -9.52 31.74 15.67
N ASP A 159 -8.69 32.57 16.28
CA ASP A 159 -8.25 33.85 15.66
C ASP A 159 -7.46 33.66 14.35
N ASP A 160 -6.92 32.47 14.15
CA ASP A 160 -6.11 32.03 13.01
C ASP A 160 -6.76 30.89 12.19
N TYR A 161 -8.08 30.74 12.28
CA TYR A 161 -8.82 29.64 11.62
C TYR A 161 -8.66 29.65 10.10
N GLY A 162 -8.67 30.83 9.48
CA GLY A 162 -8.57 30.96 8.02
C GLY A 162 -7.62 32.07 7.58
N THR A 163 -7.19 31.96 6.32
CA THR A 163 -6.38 32.97 5.63
C THR A 163 -7.17 33.60 4.50
N GLU A 164 -6.70 34.74 3.97
CA GLU A 164 -7.26 35.33 2.76
C GLU A 164 -7.24 34.39 1.56
N GLU A 165 -6.23 33.55 1.47
CA GLU A 165 -6.07 32.55 0.41
C GLU A 165 -7.09 31.41 0.53
N SER A 166 -7.41 30.95 1.74
CA SER A 166 -8.47 29.96 1.98
C SER A 166 -9.88 30.55 1.88
N GLY A 167 -10.03 31.85 1.84
CA GLY A 167 -11.30 32.56 1.83
C GLY A 167 -12.02 32.60 3.20
N ASN A 168 -11.45 31.99 4.25
CA ASN A 168 -12.08 31.84 5.55
C ASN A 168 -11.61 32.82 6.61
N ALA A 169 -10.73 33.78 6.25
CA ALA A 169 -10.23 34.79 7.18
C ALA A 169 -11.34 35.62 7.85
N HIS A 170 -12.49 35.75 7.20
CA HIS A 170 -13.65 36.49 7.71
C HIS A 170 -14.33 35.80 8.91
N LEU A 171 -14.03 34.54 9.16
CA LEU A 171 -14.56 33.72 10.27
C LEU A 171 -13.68 33.81 11.53
N ASN A 172 -12.42 34.30 11.42
CA ASN A 172 -11.48 34.35 12.53
C ASN A 172 -12.05 35.08 13.74
N GLY A 173 -12.00 34.44 14.92
CA GLY A 173 -12.47 34.98 16.20
C GLY A 173 -13.98 35.21 16.25
N LYS A 174 -14.77 34.67 15.34
CA LYS A 174 -16.22 34.84 15.31
C LYS A 174 -16.94 33.74 16.12
N ASP A 175 -17.99 34.15 16.81
CA ASP A 175 -18.95 33.23 17.38
C ASP A 175 -19.86 32.67 16.26
N ALA A 176 -20.08 31.39 16.26
CA ALA A 176 -20.91 30.68 15.29
C ALA A 176 -21.89 29.76 16.00
N VAL A 177 -23.05 29.58 15.38
CA VAL A 177 -24.06 28.62 15.80
C VAL A 177 -24.26 27.60 14.68
N PHE A 178 -24.15 26.32 15.01
CA PHE A 178 -24.39 25.22 14.10
C PHE A 178 -25.66 24.50 14.53
N VAL A 179 -26.74 24.64 13.77
CA VAL A 179 -27.94 23.82 13.94
C VAL A 179 -27.57 22.38 13.51
N THR A 180 -27.37 21.53 14.50
CA THR A 180 -26.79 20.19 14.30
C THR A 180 -27.81 19.11 14.56
N THR A 181 -27.91 18.13 13.68
CA THR A 181 -28.75 16.93 13.84
C THR A 181 -27.87 15.70 13.94
N ILE A 182 -28.05 14.88 14.96
CA ILE A 182 -27.41 13.56 15.04
C ILE A 182 -28.27 12.57 14.25
N ASN A 183 -27.74 12.01 13.19
CA ASN A 183 -28.46 11.04 12.35
C ASN A 183 -28.45 9.65 13.01
N HIS A 184 -27.28 9.16 13.39
CA HIS A 184 -27.05 7.90 14.10
C HIS A 184 -25.64 7.85 14.67
N ILE A 185 -25.43 6.94 15.63
CA ILE A 185 -24.10 6.53 16.06
C ILE A 185 -23.66 5.40 15.11
N VAL A 186 -22.40 5.41 14.72
CA VAL A 186 -21.80 4.36 13.87
C VAL A 186 -21.01 3.42 14.77
N GLU A 187 -21.40 2.15 14.81
CA GLU A 187 -20.67 1.10 15.49
C GLU A 187 -20.04 0.17 14.47
N GLU A 188 -18.73 -0.01 14.54
CA GLU A 188 -18.02 -0.99 13.73
C GLU A 188 -18.18 -2.37 14.36
N LYS A 189 -18.67 -3.32 13.55
CA LYS A 189 -18.90 -4.69 13.96
C LYS A 189 -17.96 -5.62 13.22
N GLU A 190 -17.00 -6.13 13.95
CA GLU A 190 -16.13 -7.17 13.43
C GLU A 190 -16.89 -8.49 13.22
N PRO A 191 -16.58 -9.26 12.19
CA PRO A 191 -17.19 -10.57 11.97
C PRO A 191 -16.77 -11.54 13.08
N VAL A 192 -17.67 -12.47 13.41
CA VAL A 192 -17.30 -13.60 14.26
C VAL A 192 -16.48 -14.57 13.44
N MET A 193 -15.20 -14.75 13.78
CA MET A 193 -14.29 -15.65 13.11
C MET A 193 -14.58 -17.10 13.50
N ASP A 194 -15.59 -17.71 12.88
CA ASP A 194 -15.94 -19.13 13.04
C ASP A 194 -15.76 -19.89 11.72
N ASP A 195 -15.98 -21.22 11.76
CA ASP A 195 -15.79 -22.08 10.59
C ASP A 195 -16.75 -21.70 9.43
N LEU A 196 -17.95 -21.23 9.75
CA LEU A 196 -18.92 -20.79 8.71
C LEU A 196 -18.40 -19.57 7.99
N PHE A 197 -17.93 -18.57 8.74
CA PHE A 197 -17.35 -17.36 8.18
C PHE A 197 -16.14 -17.67 7.28
N VAL A 198 -15.24 -18.54 7.74
CA VAL A 198 -14.07 -18.97 6.94
C VAL A 198 -14.49 -19.68 5.67
N GLN A 199 -15.46 -20.60 5.76
CA GLN A 199 -15.95 -21.34 4.61
C GLN A 199 -16.58 -20.41 3.56
N GLU A 200 -17.42 -19.48 3.97
CA GLU A 200 -18.13 -18.57 3.08
C GLU A 200 -17.19 -17.58 2.36
N ASN A 201 -16.13 -17.12 3.02
CA ASN A 201 -15.29 -16.04 2.50
C ASN A 201 -13.95 -16.52 1.90
N PHE A 202 -13.45 -17.69 2.28
CA PHE A 202 -12.11 -18.13 1.90
C PHE A 202 -12.03 -19.49 1.23
N SER A 203 -13.12 -20.29 1.19
CA SER A 203 -13.06 -21.63 0.61
C SER A 203 -12.75 -21.62 -0.90
N GLU A 204 -13.31 -20.67 -1.65
CA GLU A 204 -13.09 -20.58 -3.09
C GLU A 204 -11.70 -19.98 -3.42
N SER A 205 -11.28 -18.95 -2.70
CA SER A 205 -10.04 -18.22 -2.99
C SER A 205 -8.79 -18.85 -2.38
N LYS A 206 -8.92 -19.48 -1.20
CA LYS A 206 -7.81 -20.00 -0.40
C LYS A 206 -7.92 -21.52 -0.12
N GLY A 207 -9.08 -22.12 -0.36
CA GLY A 207 -9.35 -23.51 -0.04
C GLY A 207 -9.55 -23.78 1.46
N TRP A 208 -9.76 -22.75 2.29
CA TRP A 208 -9.97 -22.89 3.73
C TRP A 208 -11.46 -22.99 4.06
N ALA A 209 -11.84 -24.03 4.78
CA ALA A 209 -13.22 -24.27 5.20
C ALA A 209 -13.42 -24.18 6.72
N THR A 210 -12.33 -24.10 7.48
CA THR A 210 -12.35 -24.01 8.95
C THR A 210 -11.33 -23.01 9.46
N VAL A 211 -11.55 -22.48 10.67
CA VAL A 211 -10.58 -21.58 11.36
C VAL A 211 -9.22 -22.27 11.52
N SER A 212 -9.21 -23.61 11.74
CA SER A 212 -7.96 -24.37 11.85
C SER A 212 -7.18 -24.41 10.54
N GLU A 213 -7.87 -24.63 9.41
CA GLU A 213 -7.25 -24.61 8.08
C GLU A 213 -6.77 -23.22 7.71
N MET A 214 -7.53 -22.19 8.05
CA MET A 214 -7.13 -20.80 7.87
C MET A 214 -5.84 -20.48 8.64
N ARG A 215 -5.75 -20.87 9.91
CA ARG A 215 -4.55 -20.68 10.74
C ARG A 215 -3.31 -21.34 10.16
N GLU A 216 -3.48 -22.58 9.72
CA GLU A 216 -2.37 -23.34 9.13
C GLU A 216 -1.97 -22.76 7.77
N GLY A 217 -2.94 -22.39 6.94
CA GLY A 217 -2.68 -21.71 5.65
C GLY A 217 -1.94 -20.39 5.82
N ILE A 218 -2.38 -19.56 6.75
CA ILE A 218 -1.70 -18.29 7.09
C ILE A 218 -0.28 -18.56 7.58
N ARG A 219 -0.07 -19.56 8.45
CA ARG A 219 1.27 -19.91 8.92
C ARG A 219 2.19 -20.27 7.76
N GLN A 220 1.71 -21.08 6.82
CA GLN A 220 2.47 -21.49 5.64
C GLN A 220 2.76 -20.31 4.71
N GLU A 221 1.81 -19.42 4.49
CA GLU A 221 2.01 -18.19 3.71
C GLU A 221 3.08 -17.29 4.34
N LEU A 222 2.99 -17.05 5.64
CA LEU A 222 3.98 -16.25 6.38
C LEU A 222 5.37 -16.90 6.38
N GLN A 223 5.44 -18.22 6.58
CA GLN A 223 6.69 -18.97 6.54
C GLN A 223 7.33 -18.91 5.14
N THR A 224 6.55 -19.13 4.09
CA THR A 224 7.01 -19.04 2.70
C THR A 224 7.59 -17.65 2.42
N SER A 225 6.89 -16.59 2.84
CA SER A 225 7.35 -15.21 2.68
C SER A 225 8.62 -14.92 3.50
N ALA A 226 8.68 -15.40 4.73
CA ALA A 226 9.84 -15.22 5.60
C ALA A 226 11.10 -15.91 5.05
N VAL A 227 10.95 -17.15 4.57
CA VAL A 227 12.04 -17.90 3.93
C VAL A 227 12.49 -17.22 2.65
N SER A 228 11.56 -16.75 1.81
CA SER A 228 11.90 -16.03 0.58
C SER A 228 12.69 -14.74 0.88
N ASN A 229 12.24 -13.96 1.87
CA ASN A 229 12.94 -12.75 2.31
C ASN A 229 14.34 -13.06 2.87
N PHE A 230 14.48 -14.13 3.64
CA PHE A 230 15.78 -14.56 4.15
C PHE A 230 16.72 -14.93 3.00
N ILE A 231 16.26 -15.75 2.05
CA ILE A 231 17.04 -16.18 0.88
C ILE A 231 17.47 -14.98 0.04
N GLN A 232 16.55 -14.05 -0.23
CA GLN A 232 16.88 -12.82 -0.97
C GLN A 232 17.98 -12.02 -0.29
N ASN A 233 17.88 -11.82 1.02
CA ASN A 233 18.90 -11.14 1.78
C ASN A 233 20.22 -11.93 1.79
N TYR A 234 20.15 -13.25 1.97
CA TYR A 234 21.32 -14.12 1.99
C TYR A 234 22.13 -14.02 0.70
N ILE A 235 21.50 -14.11 -0.46
CA ILE A 235 22.23 -14.03 -1.74
C ILE A 235 22.81 -12.65 -2.01
N ILE A 236 22.15 -11.58 -1.55
CA ILE A 236 22.66 -10.20 -1.66
C ILE A 236 23.88 -10.01 -0.75
N ASP A 237 23.80 -10.48 0.47
CA ASP A 237 24.80 -10.19 1.51
C ASP A 237 26.03 -11.11 1.40
N ASN A 238 25.93 -12.26 0.71
CA ASN A 238 27.00 -13.25 0.58
C ASN A 238 27.58 -13.39 -0.83
N SER A 239 26.97 -12.84 -1.88
CA SER A 239 27.58 -12.75 -3.21
C SER A 239 28.43 -11.49 -3.32
N ILE A 240 29.47 -11.54 -4.16
CA ILE A 240 30.37 -10.40 -4.38
C ILE A 240 30.01 -9.76 -5.72
N VAL A 241 29.49 -8.54 -5.68
CA VAL A 241 29.28 -7.72 -6.87
C VAL A 241 30.53 -6.86 -7.10
N SER A 242 31.30 -7.20 -8.12
CA SER A 242 32.52 -6.48 -8.45
C SER A 242 32.25 -5.07 -8.98
N GLN A 243 31.17 -4.93 -9.73
CA GLN A 243 30.69 -3.66 -10.27
C GLN A 243 29.19 -3.78 -10.55
N LEU A 244 28.38 -2.91 -9.94
CA LEU A 244 26.99 -2.72 -10.28
C LEU A 244 26.92 -1.82 -11.53
N PRO A 245 26.33 -2.27 -12.65
CA PRO A 245 26.20 -1.43 -13.85
C PRO A 245 25.38 -0.17 -13.57
N ASP A 246 25.90 0.99 -13.98
CA ASP A 246 25.22 2.29 -13.76
C ASP A 246 23.83 2.32 -14.37
N SER A 247 23.61 1.63 -15.52
CA SER A 247 22.30 1.53 -16.15
C SER A 247 21.24 0.86 -15.29
N MET A 248 21.63 -0.05 -14.39
CA MET A 248 20.70 -0.71 -13.47
C MET A 248 20.29 0.20 -12.31
N LEU A 249 21.21 1.02 -11.81
CA LEU A 249 20.90 2.02 -10.79
C LEU A 249 20.00 3.12 -11.37
N ASP A 250 20.37 3.66 -12.54
CA ASP A 250 19.57 4.63 -13.29
C ASP A 250 18.14 4.12 -13.56
N TYR A 251 18.02 2.83 -13.90
CA TYR A 251 16.71 2.17 -14.04
C TYR A 251 15.88 2.22 -12.75
N GLN A 252 16.47 1.88 -11.59
CA GLN A 252 15.73 1.89 -10.32
C GLN A 252 15.27 3.31 -9.96
N GLU A 253 16.12 4.31 -10.17
CA GLU A 253 15.80 5.72 -9.93
C GLU A 253 14.67 6.20 -10.84
N LYS A 254 14.74 5.91 -12.14
CA LYS A 254 13.69 6.25 -13.11
C LYS A 254 12.38 5.52 -12.87
N SER A 255 12.43 4.24 -12.50
CA SER A 255 11.23 3.47 -12.14
C SER A 255 10.54 4.06 -10.91
N MET A 256 11.32 4.47 -9.91
CA MET A 256 10.79 5.14 -8.72
C MET A 256 10.13 6.48 -9.09
N LEU A 257 10.79 7.32 -9.88
CA LEU A 257 10.22 8.61 -10.30
C LEU A 257 8.93 8.40 -11.10
N ARG A 258 8.93 7.45 -12.04
CA ARG A 258 7.72 7.09 -12.81
C ARG A 258 6.56 6.66 -11.92
N TYR A 259 6.83 5.84 -10.90
CA TYR A 259 5.83 5.44 -9.92
C TYR A 259 5.20 6.64 -9.22
N TYR A 260 6.00 7.60 -8.74
CA TYR A 260 5.50 8.80 -8.09
C TYR A 260 4.78 9.75 -9.06
N GLU A 261 5.21 9.84 -10.32
CA GLU A 261 4.52 10.59 -11.37
C GLU A 261 3.12 10.02 -11.66
N GLU A 262 2.98 8.70 -11.70
CA GLU A 262 1.70 8.02 -11.89
C GLU A 262 0.75 8.29 -10.71
N TYR A 263 1.27 8.26 -9.48
CA TYR A 263 0.49 8.61 -8.28
C TYR A 263 0.08 10.09 -8.29
N ALA A 264 0.97 11.01 -8.57
CA ALA A 264 0.66 12.43 -8.69
C ALA A 264 -0.44 12.66 -9.72
N SER A 265 -0.34 12.01 -10.89
CA SER A 265 -1.35 12.08 -11.94
C SER A 265 -2.72 11.55 -11.49
N TYR A 266 -2.76 10.47 -10.69
CA TYR A 266 -4.00 9.96 -10.11
C TYR A 266 -4.71 10.99 -9.22
N TYR A 267 -3.95 11.80 -8.48
CA TYR A 267 -4.48 12.91 -7.68
C TYR A 267 -4.66 14.22 -8.47
N SER A 268 -4.43 14.19 -9.80
CA SER A 268 -4.48 15.38 -10.68
C SER A 268 -3.50 16.47 -10.26
N MET A 269 -2.35 16.08 -9.70
CA MET A 269 -1.26 16.95 -9.24
C MET A 269 -0.03 16.75 -10.14
N ASP A 270 0.86 17.75 -10.17
CA ASP A 270 2.20 17.52 -10.67
C ASP A 270 3.11 16.90 -9.59
N LEU A 271 4.24 16.31 -10.03
CA LEU A 271 5.15 15.62 -9.11
C LEU A 271 5.74 16.59 -8.05
N ALA A 272 6.00 17.83 -8.41
CA ALA A 272 6.59 18.81 -7.50
C ALA A 272 5.64 19.21 -6.37
N GLU A 273 4.34 19.22 -6.63
CA GLU A 273 3.29 19.47 -5.64
C GLU A 273 2.97 18.20 -4.81
N PHE A 274 3.00 17.04 -5.47
CA PHE A 274 2.68 15.75 -4.83
C PHE A 274 3.73 15.35 -3.78
N LEU A 275 5.01 15.50 -4.08
CA LEU A 275 6.10 15.03 -3.21
C LEU A 275 6.07 15.66 -1.81
N PRO A 276 5.97 17.00 -1.63
CA PRO A 276 5.87 17.59 -0.31
C PRO A 276 4.58 17.23 0.42
N THR A 277 3.49 17.09 -0.32
CA THR A 277 2.15 16.87 0.25
C THR A 277 1.96 15.44 0.77
N TYR A 278 2.40 14.44 -0.02
CA TYR A 278 2.08 13.04 0.25
C TYR A 278 3.30 12.15 0.50
N ALA A 279 4.48 12.49 -0.05
CA ALA A 279 5.69 11.70 0.14
C ALA A 279 6.59 12.22 1.28
N GLY A 280 6.32 13.43 1.79
CA GLY A 280 7.08 14.03 2.90
C GLY A 280 8.51 14.41 2.53
N VAL A 281 8.79 14.64 1.24
CA VAL A 281 10.09 15.08 0.71
C VAL A 281 9.91 16.35 -0.13
N ALA A 282 10.88 17.23 -0.12
CA ALA A 282 10.73 18.53 -0.79
C ALA A 282 10.77 18.46 -2.32
N ASN A 283 11.47 17.46 -2.88
CA ASN A 283 11.68 17.34 -4.33
C ASN A 283 12.23 15.96 -4.72
N THR A 284 12.41 15.72 -6.02
CA THR A 284 12.95 14.48 -6.59
C THR A 284 14.37 14.17 -6.14
N GLU A 285 15.23 15.16 -5.94
CA GLU A 285 16.60 14.98 -5.50
C GLU A 285 16.63 14.40 -4.06
N GLU A 286 15.81 14.95 -3.17
CA GLU A 286 15.68 14.43 -1.80
C GLU A 286 15.05 13.03 -1.80
N LEU A 287 14.03 12.78 -2.64
CA LEU A 287 13.44 11.46 -2.81
C LEU A 287 14.49 10.42 -3.20
N LEU A 288 15.28 10.69 -4.22
CA LEU A 288 16.33 9.78 -4.69
C LEU A 288 17.45 9.60 -3.67
N ALA A 289 17.86 10.68 -3.00
CA ALA A 289 18.87 10.62 -1.95
C ALA A 289 18.44 9.74 -0.77
N ASN A 290 17.19 9.90 -0.32
CA ASN A 290 16.62 9.11 0.79
C ASN A 290 16.46 7.62 0.43
N ASN A 291 16.31 7.29 -0.85
CA ASN A 291 16.10 5.93 -1.33
C ASN A 291 17.34 5.29 -1.99
N LYS A 292 18.48 5.97 -1.97
CA LYS A 292 19.69 5.50 -2.66
C LYS A 292 20.13 4.09 -2.23
N GLU A 293 20.11 3.80 -0.93
CA GLU A 293 20.48 2.48 -0.40
C GLU A 293 19.50 1.40 -0.88
N SER A 294 18.21 1.68 -0.84
CA SER A 294 17.15 0.78 -1.30
C SER A 294 17.26 0.52 -2.80
N ASN A 295 17.44 1.57 -3.61
CA ASN A 295 17.61 1.45 -5.05
C ASN A 295 18.86 0.63 -5.41
N THR A 296 19.96 0.88 -4.71
CA THR A 296 21.21 0.10 -4.89
C THR A 296 20.98 -1.36 -4.53
N ARG A 297 20.30 -1.65 -3.40
CA ARG A 297 20.00 -3.02 -2.98
C ARG A 297 19.09 -3.74 -3.95
N SER A 298 18.09 -3.06 -4.50
CA SER A 298 17.19 -3.61 -5.53
C SER A 298 17.94 -3.92 -6.83
N ALA A 299 18.76 -2.99 -7.32
CA ALA A 299 19.60 -3.22 -8.50
C ALA A 299 20.57 -4.40 -8.29
N THR A 300 21.17 -4.50 -7.11
CA THR A 300 22.05 -5.60 -6.72
C THR A 300 21.31 -6.94 -6.73
N PHE A 301 20.10 -6.98 -6.17
CA PHE A 301 19.25 -8.18 -6.20
C PHE A 301 18.96 -8.64 -7.64
N TYR A 302 18.51 -7.74 -8.51
CA TYR A 302 18.19 -8.09 -9.90
C TYR A 302 19.43 -8.56 -10.68
N LEU A 303 20.60 -8.00 -10.41
CA LEU A 303 21.85 -8.45 -11.04
C LEU A 303 22.22 -9.86 -10.56
N ILE A 304 22.14 -10.14 -9.25
CA ILE A 304 22.41 -11.46 -8.68
C ILE A 304 21.37 -12.49 -9.16
N ALA A 305 20.09 -12.11 -9.19
CA ALA A 305 19.03 -12.99 -9.70
C ALA A 305 19.28 -13.38 -11.17
N GLN A 306 19.69 -12.42 -12.01
CA GLN A 306 20.09 -12.75 -13.39
C GLN A 306 21.33 -13.65 -13.42
N ALA A 307 22.34 -13.42 -12.58
CA ALA A 307 23.53 -14.26 -12.52
C ALA A 307 23.19 -15.70 -12.13
N ILE A 308 22.31 -15.90 -11.13
CA ILE A 308 21.83 -17.23 -10.76
C ILE A 308 21.03 -17.86 -11.89
N ALA A 309 20.18 -17.08 -12.58
CA ALA A 309 19.42 -17.58 -13.74
C ALA A 309 20.34 -17.99 -14.89
N GLU A 310 21.45 -17.28 -15.11
CA GLU A 310 22.47 -17.64 -16.12
C GLU A 310 23.21 -18.93 -15.73
N ASP A 311 23.63 -19.06 -14.46
CA ASP A 311 24.38 -20.22 -13.95
C ASP A 311 23.52 -21.49 -13.89
N ALA A 312 22.29 -21.37 -13.37
CA ALA A 312 21.36 -22.49 -13.22
C ALA A 312 20.57 -22.81 -14.52
N GLY A 313 20.70 -22.00 -15.58
CA GLY A 313 19.96 -22.20 -16.82
C GLY A 313 18.45 -21.94 -16.69
N ILE A 314 18.04 -21.03 -15.80
CA ILE A 314 16.64 -20.64 -15.60
C ILE A 314 16.23 -19.65 -16.71
N GLU A 315 15.26 -20.08 -17.51
CA GLU A 315 14.69 -19.28 -18.60
C GLU A 315 13.19 -19.08 -18.34
N VAL A 316 12.66 -17.93 -18.69
CA VAL A 316 11.22 -17.62 -18.61
C VAL A 316 10.58 -17.73 -19.99
N LYS A 317 9.43 -18.38 -20.03
CA LYS A 317 8.60 -18.56 -21.24
C LYS A 317 7.23 -17.89 -21.03
N ASP A 318 6.49 -17.71 -22.09
CA ASP A 318 5.13 -17.15 -22.05
C ASP A 318 4.15 -17.99 -21.17
N ALA A 319 4.43 -19.28 -21.00
CA ALA A 319 3.67 -20.14 -20.08
C ALA A 319 3.89 -19.71 -18.63
N ASP A 320 5.14 -19.45 -18.25
CA ASP A 320 5.51 -19.08 -16.88
C ASP A 320 4.86 -17.74 -16.47
N LEU A 321 4.68 -16.80 -17.43
CA LEU A 321 3.90 -15.58 -17.21
C LEU A 321 2.44 -15.91 -16.84
N ARG A 322 1.77 -16.78 -17.60
CA ARG A 322 0.37 -17.16 -17.33
C ARG A 322 0.24 -17.86 -15.98
N ASP A 323 1.14 -18.80 -15.70
CA ASP A 323 1.16 -19.55 -14.44
C ASP A 323 1.39 -18.61 -13.25
N TYR A 324 2.31 -17.63 -13.40
CA TYR A 324 2.55 -16.59 -12.40
C TYR A 324 1.29 -15.76 -12.13
N PHE A 325 0.65 -15.24 -13.17
CA PHE A 325 -0.53 -14.41 -12.99
C PHE A 325 -1.74 -15.22 -12.52
N GLN A 326 -1.89 -16.48 -12.93
CA GLN A 326 -2.89 -17.39 -12.37
C GLN A 326 -2.68 -17.60 -10.86
N LYS A 327 -1.44 -17.81 -10.44
CA LYS A 327 -1.08 -18.05 -9.02
C LYS A 327 -1.29 -16.81 -8.15
N TYR A 328 -0.85 -15.63 -8.62
CA TYR A 328 -0.78 -14.42 -7.80
C TYR A 328 -1.90 -13.41 -8.05
N ALA A 329 -2.52 -13.42 -9.23
CA ALA A 329 -3.62 -12.53 -9.59
C ALA A 329 -4.95 -13.26 -9.87
N GLY A 330 -4.96 -14.60 -9.77
CA GLY A 330 -6.17 -15.41 -9.96
C GLY A 330 -6.63 -15.50 -11.41
N SER A 331 -5.82 -15.07 -12.39
CA SER A 331 -6.17 -15.08 -13.81
C SER A 331 -4.94 -15.28 -14.69
N GLU A 332 -5.06 -16.11 -15.74
CA GLU A 332 -4.03 -16.22 -16.78
C GLU A 332 -3.96 -14.99 -17.71
N ASP A 333 -5.01 -14.14 -17.70
CA ASP A 333 -5.05 -12.91 -18.47
C ASP A 333 -4.29 -11.79 -17.75
N TYR A 334 -3.11 -11.47 -18.27
CA TYR A 334 -2.26 -10.39 -17.79
C TYR A 334 -2.16 -9.20 -18.77
N THR A 335 -3.15 -9.05 -19.64
CA THR A 335 -3.13 -8.03 -20.70
C THR A 335 -2.99 -6.61 -20.14
N GLN A 336 -3.66 -6.30 -19.02
CA GLN A 336 -3.56 -4.99 -18.38
C GLN A 336 -2.15 -4.72 -17.84
N PHE A 337 -1.55 -5.69 -17.16
CA PHE A 337 -0.16 -5.59 -16.68
C PHE A 337 0.84 -5.45 -17.84
N LYS A 338 0.65 -6.21 -18.92
CA LYS A 338 1.49 -6.09 -20.11
C LYS A 338 1.36 -4.73 -20.77
N THR A 339 0.18 -4.14 -20.79
CA THR A 339 -0.05 -2.81 -21.38
C THR A 339 0.65 -1.72 -20.54
N HIS A 340 0.60 -1.84 -19.23
CA HIS A 340 1.16 -0.86 -18.30
C HIS A 340 2.69 -0.99 -18.16
N TYR A 341 3.19 -2.20 -17.88
CA TYR A 341 4.60 -2.43 -17.57
C TYR A 341 5.44 -2.86 -18.79
N GLY A 342 4.80 -3.39 -19.82
CA GLY A 342 5.49 -4.03 -20.96
C GLY A 342 5.89 -5.48 -20.66
N LYS A 343 5.97 -6.29 -21.72
CA LYS A 343 6.34 -7.71 -21.61
C LYS A 343 7.77 -7.93 -21.06
N PRO A 344 8.80 -7.16 -21.48
CA PRO A 344 10.16 -7.33 -20.96
C PRO A 344 10.24 -7.23 -19.43
N TYR A 345 9.58 -6.23 -18.84
CA TYR A 345 9.50 -6.07 -17.39
C TYR A 345 8.85 -7.28 -16.70
N LEU A 346 7.72 -7.75 -17.23
CA LEU A 346 7.03 -8.92 -16.66
C LEU A 346 7.90 -10.19 -16.73
N MET A 347 8.65 -10.36 -17.82
CA MET A 347 9.59 -11.48 -17.97
C MET A 347 10.72 -11.40 -16.93
N MET A 348 11.28 -10.21 -16.68
CA MET A 348 12.31 -9.99 -15.65
C MET A 348 11.76 -10.29 -14.25
N MET A 349 10.55 -9.80 -13.94
CA MET A 349 9.89 -10.04 -12.66
C MET A 349 9.67 -11.54 -12.42
N VAL A 350 9.15 -12.26 -13.42
CA VAL A 350 8.92 -13.71 -13.32
C VAL A 350 10.24 -14.48 -13.26
N GLN A 351 11.29 -14.04 -13.95
CA GLN A 351 12.63 -14.64 -13.84
C GLN A 351 13.15 -14.54 -12.38
N SER A 352 13.03 -13.36 -11.78
CA SER A 352 13.47 -13.16 -10.40
C SER A 352 12.67 -14.02 -9.42
N GLN A 353 11.36 -14.19 -9.65
CA GLN A 353 10.53 -15.08 -8.84
C GLN A 353 10.92 -16.55 -9.03
N ASN A 354 11.14 -17.01 -10.27
CA ASN A 354 11.57 -18.38 -10.55
C ASN A 354 12.93 -18.71 -9.91
N VAL A 355 13.82 -17.72 -9.84
CA VAL A 355 15.08 -17.85 -9.11
C VAL A 355 14.82 -18.03 -7.62
N LEU A 356 13.98 -17.21 -7.00
CA LEU A 356 13.65 -17.33 -5.58
C LEU A 356 12.95 -18.67 -5.29
N ASP A 357 12.02 -19.10 -6.13
CA ASP A 357 11.31 -20.38 -5.99
C ASP A 357 12.31 -21.54 -6.08
N HIS A 358 13.24 -21.52 -7.03
CA HIS A 358 14.31 -22.51 -7.16
C HIS A 358 15.22 -22.59 -5.93
N LEU A 359 15.60 -21.44 -5.38
CA LEU A 359 16.43 -21.38 -4.17
C LEU A 359 15.66 -21.87 -2.94
N GLN A 360 14.38 -21.54 -2.85
CA GLN A 360 13.52 -21.96 -1.74
C GLN A 360 13.27 -23.47 -1.73
N GLU A 361 13.07 -24.07 -2.89
CA GLU A 361 12.93 -25.56 -3.01
C GLU A 361 14.17 -26.30 -2.53
N LYS A 362 15.36 -25.70 -2.66
CA LYS A 362 16.64 -26.29 -2.25
C LYS A 362 17.10 -25.87 -0.87
N ALA A 363 16.45 -24.88 -0.26
CA ALA A 363 16.82 -24.38 1.06
C ALA A 363 16.66 -25.48 2.14
N VAL A 364 17.50 -25.41 3.16
CA VAL A 364 17.49 -26.34 4.29
C VAL A 364 17.03 -25.62 5.54
N LEU A 365 15.79 -25.86 5.97
CA LEU A 365 15.29 -25.35 7.24
C LEU A 365 16.00 -26.08 8.39
N GLN A 366 16.62 -25.34 9.31
CA GLN A 366 17.38 -25.86 10.45
C GLN A 366 16.53 -26.02 11.71
#